data_2ee2c73779184ba0fd137f30b80d0adb
#
_entry.id   2ee2c73779184ba0fd137f30b80d0adb
#
_cell.length_a   1.000
_cell.length_b   1.000
_cell.length_c   1.000
_cell.angle_alpha   90.00
_cell.angle_beta   90.00
_cell.angle_gamma   90.00
#
_symmetry.space_group_name_H-M   'P 1'
#
loop_
_entity.id
_entity.type
_entity.pdbx_description
1 polymer ?
#
loop_
_entity_poly.entity_id
_entity_poly.type
_entity_poly.pdbx_seq_one_letter_code
_entity_poly.pdbx_strand_id
1 'polypeptide(L)'
;DVPEEVVDTVYNERYQYYNSIASMYGVGIDAFLSANGLDEDSFRDMCKTYAGNYLVLQAVMETEGWEMTADIAKESLNFTDEDYEKAVGVYGEPYVMFAASTDYVLGKLSENVTLVEMEEESSEEVSEEASSEVSSEEVSSEEVSTEEASSEAE
;
A
#
# COMPACT_ATOMS: atom_id res chain seq x y z
N ASP A 1 11.10 17.38 -5.90
CA ASP A 1 11.40 16.98 -4.51
C ASP A 1 10.20 17.35 -3.63
N VAL A 2 9.84 16.46 -2.73
CA VAL A 2 8.75 16.70 -1.77
C VAL A 2 9.28 17.64 -0.68
N PRO A 3 8.59 18.77 -0.37
CA PRO A 3 8.99 19.67 0.70
C PRO A 3 8.96 18.96 2.06
N GLU A 4 9.97 19.17 2.89
CA GLU A 4 10.12 18.53 4.20
C GLU A 4 8.93 18.82 5.13
N GLU A 5 8.38 20.04 5.06
CA GLU A 5 7.20 20.45 5.84
C GLU A 5 5.97 19.58 5.56
N VAL A 6 5.79 19.13 4.29
CA VAL A 6 4.69 18.27 3.91
C VAL A 6 4.96 16.84 4.42
N VAL A 7 6.21 16.37 4.34
CA VAL A 7 6.61 15.08 4.90
C VAL A 7 6.38 15.05 6.41
N ASP A 8 6.77 16.09 7.13
CA ASP A 8 6.58 16.19 8.58
C ASP A 8 5.09 16.20 8.96
N THR A 9 4.25 16.88 8.19
CA THR A 9 2.80 16.88 8.39
C THR A 9 2.25 15.48 8.25
N VAL A 10 2.55 14.80 7.14
CA VAL A 10 2.09 13.42 6.88
C VAL A 10 2.66 12.44 7.93
N TYR A 11 3.92 12.63 8.32
CA TYR A 11 4.53 11.80 9.37
C TYR A 11 3.75 11.92 10.68
N ASN A 12 3.46 13.12 11.14
CA ASN A 12 2.74 13.34 12.40
C ASN A 12 1.32 12.74 12.36
N GLU A 13 0.60 12.92 11.24
CA GLU A 13 -0.73 12.34 11.06
C GLU A 13 -0.69 10.80 11.07
N ARG A 14 0.23 10.19 10.33
CA ARG A 14 0.40 8.75 10.28
C ARG A 14 0.88 8.18 11.61
N TYR A 15 1.78 8.87 12.29
CA TYR A 15 2.24 8.46 13.61
C TYR A 15 1.09 8.43 14.63
N GLN A 16 0.24 9.45 14.65
CA GLN A 16 -0.94 9.48 15.53
C GLN A 16 -1.92 8.35 15.19
N TYR A 17 -2.16 8.11 13.91
CA TYR A 17 -3.01 7.02 13.45
C TYR A 17 -2.48 5.65 13.91
N TYR A 18 -1.22 5.33 13.63
CA TYR A 18 -0.63 4.05 14.04
C TYR A 18 -0.52 3.92 15.56
N ASN A 19 -0.26 5.00 16.28
CA ASN A 19 -0.25 5.01 17.72
C ASN A 19 -1.64 4.71 18.32
N SER A 20 -2.69 5.21 17.70
CA SER A 20 -4.07 4.89 18.09
C SER A 20 -4.36 3.40 17.89
N ILE A 21 -3.98 2.82 16.75
CA ILE A 21 -4.13 1.39 16.49
C ILE A 21 -3.31 0.56 17.47
N ALA A 22 -2.04 0.88 17.67
CA ALA A 22 -1.16 0.20 18.61
C ALA A 22 -1.76 0.16 20.02
N SER A 23 -2.34 1.28 20.45
CA SER A 23 -3.01 1.40 21.75
C SER A 23 -4.23 0.47 21.86
N MET A 24 -4.99 0.27 20.77
CA MET A 24 -6.11 -0.69 20.77
C MET A 24 -5.64 -2.14 20.96
N TYR A 25 -4.42 -2.45 20.51
CA TYR A 25 -3.78 -3.77 20.74
C TYR A 25 -2.99 -3.84 22.06
N GLY A 26 -2.96 -2.76 22.83
CA GLY A 26 -2.25 -2.70 24.11
C GLY A 26 -0.72 -2.71 23.99
N VAL A 27 -0.18 -2.29 22.82
CA VAL A 27 1.26 -2.22 22.56
C VAL A 27 1.70 -0.78 22.30
N GLY A 28 2.99 -0.51 22.50
CA GLY A 28 3.57 0.78 22.09
C GLY A 28 3.74 0.86 20.57
N ILE A 29 3.77 2.09 20.03
CA ILE A 29 3.88 2.32 18.61
C ILE A 29 5.17 1.73 18.01
N ASP A 30 6.30 1.81 18.71
CA ASP A 30 7.58 1.27 18.23
C ASP A 30 7.52 -0.24 18.04
N ALA A 31 6.88 -0.95 19.00
CA ALA A 31 6.66 -2.38 18.91
C ALA A 31 5.69 -2.72 17.76
N PHE A 32 4.65 -1.88 17.57
CA PHE A 32 3.69 -2.06 16.49
C PHE A 32 4.33 -1.85 15.11
N LEU A 33 5.10 -0.79 14.93
CA LEU A 33 5.82 -0.52 13.68
C LEU A 33 6.83 -1.63 13.38
N SER A 34 7.63 -2.03 14.37
CA SER A 34 8.61 -3.10 14.23
C SER A 34 7.97 -4.44 13.87
N ALA A 35 6.82 -4.77 14.45
CA ALA A 35 6.06 -5.97 14.10
C ALA A 35 5.54 -5.95 12.65
N ASN A 36 5.37 -4.77 12.07
CA ASN A 36 5.00 -4.56 10.66
C ASN A 36 6.22 -4.35 9.74
N GLY A 37 7.44 -4.60 10.23
CA GLY A 37 8.67 -4.49 9.44
C GLY A 37 9.10 -3.05 9.16
N LEU A 38 8.62 -2.09 9.96
CA LEU A 38 8.95 -0.67 9.83
C LEU A 38 9.86 -0.25 10.99
N ASP A 39 10.99 0.33 10.66
CA ASP A 39 11.79 1.18 11.54
C ASP A 39 11.48 2.65 11.29
N GLU A 40 12.08 3.55 12.05
CA GLU A 40 11.83 4.99 11.94
C GLU A 40 12.16 5.53 10.54
N ASP A 41 13.27 5.09 9.95
CA ASP A 41 13.70 5.54 8.61
C ASP A 41 12.73 5.06 7.53
N SER A 42 12.38 3.77 7.54
CA SER A 42 11.41 3.18 6.61
C SER A 42 10.03 3.81 6.74
N PHE A 43 9.61 4.12 7.98
CA PHE A 43 8.35 4.80 8.25
C PHE A 43 8.36 6.23 7.67
N ARG A 44 9.47 6.96 7.84
CA ARG A 44 9.63 8.29 7.26
C ARG A 44 9.65 8.28 5.74
N ASP A 45 10.33 7.31 5.12
CA ASP A 45 10.35 7.12 3.66
C ASP A 45 8.94 6.78 3.11
N MET A 46 8.19 5.98 3.82
CA MET A 46 6.78 5.72 3.52
C MET A 46 5.96 7.03 3.57
N CYS A 47 6.14 7.83 4.62
CA CYS A 47 5.45 9.12 4.75
C CYS A 47 5.85 10.10 3.63
N LYS A 48 7.10 10.09 3.20
CA LYS A 48 7.57 10.89 2.06
C LYS A 48 6.87 10.49 0.75
N THR A 49 6.67 9.19 0.55
CA THR A 49 5.91 8.68 -0.61
C THR A 49 4.45 9.15 -0.56
N TYR A 50 3.79 9.07 0.59
CA TYR A 50 2.43 9.59 0.77
C TYR A 50 2.34 11.10 0.55
N ALA A 51 3.31 11.85 1.08
CA ALA A 51 3.39 13.29 0.87
C ALA A 51 3.52 13.65 -0.62
N GLY A 52 4.33 12.90 -1.37
CA GLY A 52 4.46 13.04 -2.82
C GLY A 52 3.14 12.78 -3.55
N ASN A 53 2.44 11.70 -3.20
CA ASN A 53 1.14 11.37 -3.78
C ASN A 53 0.10 12.47 -3.47
N TYR A 54 0.08 12.98 -2.25
CA TYR A 54 -0.80 14.07 -1.86
C TYR A 54 -0.59 15.32 -2.74
N LEU A 55 0.66 15.73 -2.93
CA LEU A 55 0.99 16.90 -3.77
C LEU A 55 0.60 16.68 -5.24
N VAL A 56 0.76 15.46 -5.76
CA VAL A 56 0.31 15.13 -7.12
C VAL A 56 -1.21 15.24 -7.25
N LEU A 57 -1.96 14.69 -6.32
CA LEU A 57 -3.42 14.78 -6.31
C LEU A 57 -3.88 16.23 -6.20
N GLN A 58 -3.26 17.00 -5.30
CA GLN A 58 -3.55 18.42 -5.15
C GLN A 58 -3.28 19.19 -6.44
N ALA A 59 -2.14 18.96 -7.09
CA ALA A 59 -1.79 19.62 -8.35
C ALA A 59 -2.77 19.28 -9.48
N VAL A 60 -3.24 18.03 -9.57
CA VAL A 60 -4.28 17.62 -10.52
C VAL A 60 -5.58 18.37 -10.24
N MET A 61 -6.03 18.38 -8.98
CA MET A 61 -7.27 19.05 -8.58
C MET A 61 -7.20 20.56 -8.86
N GLU A 62 -6.09 21.22 -8.53
CA GLU A 62 -5.88 22.63 -8.82
C GLU A 62 -5.89 22.93 -10.32
N THR A 63 -5.26 22.06 -11.14
CA THR A 63 -5.21 22.21 -12.59
C THR A 63 -6.59 22.08 -13.23
N GLU A 64 -7.40 21.16 -12.72
CA GLU A 64 -8.74 20.88 -13.21
C GLU A 64 -9.80 21.79 -12.58
N GLY A 65 -9.42 22.61 -11.58
CA GLY A 65 -10.34 23.46 -10.84
C GLY A 65 -11.31 22.69 -9.95
N TRP A 66 -10.89 21.51 -9.47
CA TRP A 66 -11.69 20.69 -8.56
C TRP A 66 -11.39 21.06 -7.12
N GLU A 67 -12.45 21.20 -6.32
CA GLU A 67 -12.34 21.45 -4.90
C GLU A 67 -12.82 20.23 -4.12
N MET A 68 -12.06 19.84 -3.07
CA MET A 68 -12.50 18.79 -2.15
C MET A 68 -13.23 19.42 -0.97
N THR A 69 -14.51 19.11 -0.85
CA THR A 69 -15.37 19.51 0.27
C THR A 69 -15.81 18.29 1.07
N ALA A 70 -16.29 18.48 2.29
CA ALA A 70 -16.82 17.38 3.10
C ALA A 70 -17.96 16.62 2.38
N ASP A 71 -18.78 17.32 1.60
CA ASP A 71 -19.87 16.68 0.85
C ASP A 71 -19.33 15.82 -0.30
N ILE A 72 -18.35 16.31 -1.06
CA ILE A 72 -17.68 15.54 -2.10
C ILE A 72 -16.92 14.36 -1.48
N ALA A 73 -16.28 14.55 -0.33
CA ALA A 73 -15.60 13.48 0.38
C ALA A 73 -16.55 12.35 0.81
N LYS A 74 -17.73 12.70 1.34
CA LYS A 74 -18.77 11.73 1.68
C LYS A 74 -19.26 10.98 0.45
N GLU A 75 -19.51 11.67 -0.64
CA GLU A 75 -19.95 11.06 -1.90
C GLU A 75 -18.87 10.11 -2.46
N SER A 76 -17.62 10.54 -2.52
CA SER A 76 -16.50 9.75 -3.06
C SER A 76 -16.22 8.48 -2.27
N LEU A 77 -16.33 8.55 -0.93
CA LEU A 77 -16.15 7.41 -0.04
C LEU A 77 -17.43 6.60 0.21
N ASN A 78 -18.56 7.02 -0.37
CA ASN A 78 -19.88 6.45 -0.13
C ASN A 78 -20.23 6.40 1.37
N PHE A 79 -19.94 7.49 2.08
CA PHE A 79 -20.17 7.66 3.50
C PHE A 79 -21.49 8.38 3.77
N THR A 80 -22.20 7.95 4.82
CA THR A 80 -23.22 8.76 5.46
C THR A 80 -22.57 9.87 6.31
N ASP A 81 -23.36 10.84 6.79
CA ASP A 81 -22.84 11.86 7.73
C ASP A 81 -22.25 11.21 8.99
N GLU A 82 -22.90 10.16 9.52
CA GLU A 82 -22.43 9.43 10.69
C GLU A 82 -21.11 8.69 10.42
N ASP A 83 -20.96 8.07 9.24
CA ASP A 83 -19.72 7.37 8.86
C ASP A 83 -18.57 8.37 8.68
N TYR A 84 -18.85 9.54 8.10
CA TYR A 84 -17.86 10.59 7.94
C TYR A 84 -17.39 11.12 9.30
N GLU A 85 -18.31 11.44 10.21
CA GLU A 85 -17.96 11.89 11.55
C GLU A 85 -17.16 10.85 12.33
N LYS A 86 -17.52 9.57 12.22
CA LYS A 86 -16.73 8.46 12.81
C LYS A 86 -15.34 8.37 12.22
N ALA A 87 -15.23 8.44 10.90
CA ALA A 87 -13.93 8.36 10.23
C ALA A 87 -13.04 9.54 10.62
N VAL A 88 -13.58 10.76 10.65
CA VAL A 88 -12.87 11.96 11.11
C VAL A 88 -12.45 11.82 12.57
N GLY A 89 -13.29 11.26 13.43
CA GLY A 89 -12.97 11.02 14.83
C GLY A 89 -11.86 10.01 15.06
N VAL A 90 -11.72 9.03 14.18
CA VAL A 90 -10.70 7.95 14.28
C VAL A 90 -9.41 8.32 13.57
N TYR A 91 -9.51 8.85 12.36
CA TYR A 91 -8.37 9.03 11.44
C TYR A 91 -7.90 10.49 11.33
N GLY A 92 -8.73 11.43 11.75
CA GLY A 92 -8.54 12.86 11.50
C GLY A 92 -9.08 13.30 10.14
N GLU A 93 -9.57 14.55 10.08
CA GLU A 93 -10.14 15.12 8.85
C GLU A 93 -9.13 15.15 7.68
N PRO A 94 -7.85 15.54 7.86
CA PRO A 94 -6.89 15.57 6.76
C PRO A 94 -6.71 14.20 6.09
N TYR A 95 -6.71 13.13 6.88
CA TYR A 95 -6.60 11.77 6.35
C TYR A 95 -7.84 11.38 5.53
N VAL A 96 -9.04 11.67 6.05
CA VAL A 96 -10.30 11.36 5.37
C VAL A 96 -10.40 12.14 4.05
N MET A 97 -10.04 13.41 4.07
CA MET A 97 -10.01 14.25 2.86
C MET A 97 -8.99 13.75 1.84
N PHE A 98 -7.81 13.30 2.27
CA PHE A 98 -6.83 12.70 1.37
C PHE A 98 -7.34 11.41 0.72
N ALA A 99 -7.94 10.50 1.50
CA ALA A 99 -8.52 9.27 0.99
C ALA A 99 -9.61 9.58 -0.05
N ALA A 100 -10.52 10.50 0.27
CA ALA A 100 -11.57 10.95 -0.62
C ALA A 100 -11.02 11.59 -1.92
N SER A 101 -9.96 12.40 -1.81
CA SER A 101 -9.30 13.01 -2.98
C SER A 101 -8.74 11.95 -3.92
N THR A 102 -8.20 10.87 -3.38
CA THR A 102 -7.68 9.76 -4.19
C THR A 102 -8.81 9.11 -4.98
N ASP A 103 -9.91 8.73 -4.33
CA ASP A 103 -11.05 8.09 -4.99
C ASP A 103 -11.73 9.04 -5.99
N TYR A 104 -11.88 10.31 -5.64
CA TYR A 104 -12.47 11.33 -6.51
C TYR A 104 -11.65 11.53 -7.78
N VAL A 105 -10.33 11.75 -7.65
CA VAL A 105 -9.45 11.97 -8.80
C VAL A 105 -9.38 10.73 -9.69
N LEU A 106 -9.24 9.54 -9.11
CA LEU A 106 -9.23 8.28 -9.87
C LEU A 106 -10.57 8.04 -10.57
N GLY A 107 -11.69 8.34 -9.92
CA GLY A 107 -13.03 8.29 -10.52
C GLY A 107 -13.14 9.22 -11.72
N LYS A 108 -12.74 10.49 -11.57
CA LYS A 108 -12.73 11.49 -12.66
C LYS A 108 -11.80 11.10 -13.81
N LEU A 109 -10.64 10.55 -13.52
CA LEU A 109 -9.72 10.06 -14.56
C LEU A 109 -10.32 8.88 -15.30
N SER A 110 -10.96 7.93 -14.60
CA SER A 110 -11.58 6.76 -15.24
C SER A 110 -12.74 7.12 -16.17
N GLU A 111 -13.49 8.16 -15.88
CA GLU A 111 -14.55 8.69 -16.76
C GLU A 111 -14.01 9.21 -18.10
N ASN A 112 -12.73 9.63 -18.14
CA ASN A 112 -12.11 10.26 -19.29
C ASN A 112 -11.08 9.35 -20.00
N VAL A 113 -10.86 8.12 -19.51
CA VAL A 113 -9.94 7.17 -20.13
C VAL A 113 -10.61 6.46 -21.29
N THR A 114 -10.05 6.62 -22.47
CA THR A 114 -10.36 5.75 -23.62
C THR A 114 -9.46 4.53 -23.54
N LEU A 115 -10.03 3.36 -23.30
CA LEU A 115 -9.28 2.10 -23.39
C LEU A 115 -8.84 1.91 -24.85
N VAL A 116 -7.54 1.99 -25.08
CA VAL A 116 -6.94 1.55 -26.33
C VAL A 116 -6.63 0.07 -26.17
N GLU A 117 -7.34 -0.79 -26.89
CA GLU A 117 -6.92 -2.19 -27.02
C GLU A 117 -5.51 -2.20 -27.61
N MET A 118 -4.54 -2.63 -26.81
CA MET A 118 -3.22 -2.96 -27.35
C MET A 118 -3.43 -4.22 -28.20
N GLU A 119 -3.32 -4.07 -29.51
CA GLU A 119 -3.14 -5.23 -30.39
C GLU A 119 -1.91 -5.97 -29.87
N GLU A 120 -2.11 -7.20 -29.37
CA GLU A 120 -1.01 -8.11 -29.10
C GLU A 120 -0.30 -8.34 -30.44
N GLU A 121 0.82 -7.65 -30.66
CA GLU A 121 1.76 -8.05 -31.68
C GLU A 121 2.22 -9.47 -31.29
N SER A 122 1.63 -10.45 -31.99
CA SER A 122 2.08 -11.83 -31.90
C SER A 122 3.53 -11.88 -32.34
N SER A 123 4.43 -11.97 -31.40
CA SER A 123 5.82 -12.35 -31.64
C SER A 123 5.87 -13.86 -31.94
N GLU A 124 5.35 -14.24 -33.10
CA GLU A 124 5.77 -15.46 -33.79
C GLU A 124 6.92 -15.07 -34.72
N GLU A 125 8.10 -15.41 -34.28
CA GLU A 125 9.28 -15.83 -35.04
C GLU A 125 10.55 -15.52 -34.25
N VAL A 126 10.98 -16.40 -33.37
CA VAL A 126 12.35 -16.87 -33.28
C VAL A 126 12.35 -18.18 -32.49
N SER A 127 12.26 -19.29 -33.17
CA SER A 127 12.80 -20.54 -32.68
C SER A 127 13.11 -21.43 -33.86
N GLU A 128 14.33 -21.55 -34.14
CA GLU A 128 15.00 -22.78 -34.58
C GLU A 128 16.48 -22.45 -34.69
N GLU A 129 17.23 -22.87 -33.73
CA GLU A 129 18.52 -23.57 -33.84
C GLU A 129 19.31 -23.41 -32.54
N ALA A 130 19.26 -24.40 -31.70
CA ALA A 130 20.41 -24.94 -30.98
C ALA A 130 19.98 -26.18 -30.19
N SER A 131 19.89 -27.29 -30.91
CA SER A 131 19.99 -28.63 -30.35
C SER A 131 21.46 -28.95 -30.22
N SER A 132 21.96 -29.22 -29.04
CA SER A 132 22.93 -30.27 -28.76
C SER A 132 23.27 -30.37 -27.28
N GLU A 133 22.93 -31.53 -26.74
CA GLU A 133 23.70 -32.36 -25.84
C GLU A 133 24.30 -31.75 -24.57
N VAL A 134 23.82 -32.23 -23.42
CA VAL A 134 24.65 -32.92 -22.40
C VAL A 134 23.71 -33.66 -21.45
N SER A 135 23.71 -34.97 -21.60
CA SER A 135 24.02 -36.06 -20.67
C SER A 135 23.47 -36.01 -19.24
N SER A 136 22.66 -37.02 -18.98
CA SER A 136 22.28 -37.63 -17.72
C SER A 136 23.43 -37.81 -16.71
N GLU A 137 23.15 -37.43 -15.46
CA GLU A 137 23.70 -38.16 -14.31
C GLU A 137 22.63 -38.33 -13.24
N GLU A 138 22.30 -39.58 -13.01
CA GLU A 138 21.52 -40.10 -11.87
C GLU A 138 22.37 -39.94 -10.59
N VAL A 139 21.78 -39.47 -9.52
CA VAL A 139 22.17 -39.84 -8.16
C VAL A 139 20.95 -39.95 -7.28
N SER A 140 20.45 -41.13 -7.12
CA SER A 140 20.26 -41.97 -5.96
C SER A 140 19.70 -41.32 -4.69
N SER A 141 18.51 -41.79 -4.36
CA SER A 141 17.83 -41.78 -3.08
C SER A 141 18.69 -42.36 -1.94
N GLU A 142 18.63 -41.71 -0.78
CA GLU A 142 18.83 -42.37 0.50
C GLU A 142 17.75 -41.91 1.50
N GLU A 143 16.92 -42.90 1.81
CA GLU A 143 16.04 -42.92 2.98
C GLU A 143 16.90 -43.05 4.24
N VAL A 144 16.60 -42.28 5.29
CA VAL A 144 16.94 -42.68 6.66
C VAL A 144 15.77 -42.45 7.58
N SER A 145 15.33 -43.59 8.04
CA SER A 145 14.39 -43.95 9.09
C SER A 145 14.37 -43.12 10.36
N THR A 146 13.15 -42.97 10.81
CA THR A 146 12.60 -42.92 12.18
C THR A 146 13.47 -43.53 13.28
N GLU A 147 13.61 -42.81 14.41
CA GLU A 147 13.65 -43.47 15.72
C GLU A 147 12.93 -42.59 16.78
N GLU A 148 11.86 -43.18 17.31
CA GLU A 148 11.22 -42.78 18.54
C GLU A 148 12.14 -43.08 19.72
N ALA A 149 12.16 -42.21 20.72
CA ALA A 149 12.48 -42.60 22.08
C ALA A 149 11.69 -41.78 23.08
N SER A 150 10.72 -42.46 23.64
CA SER A 150 9.99 -42.18 24.86
C SER A 150 10.90 -42.42 26.10
N SER A 151 10.77 -41.58 27.12
CA SER A 151 10.78 -41.91 28.58
C SER A 151 10.69 -40.62 29.39
N GLU A 152 9.67 -40.37 30.09
CA GLU A 152 9.26 -40.75 31.48
C GLU A 152 10.20 -40.24 32.60
N ALA A 153 9.53 -39.52 33.50
CA ALA A 153 9.66 -39.44 34.96
C ALA A 153 10.82 -38.60 35.57
N GLU A 154 10.60 -37.60 36.33
CA GLU A 154 10.27 -37.43 37.78
C GLU A 154 10.02 -35.97 38.11
#